data_3e361db21500b83f9ad9fc1434f191ac
#
_entry.id   3e361db21500b83f9ad9fc1434f191ac
#
_cell.length_a   1.000
_cell.length_b   1.000
_cell.length_c   1.000
_cell.angle_alpha   90.00
_cell.angle_beta   90.00
_cell.angle_gamma   90.00
#
_symmetry.space_group_name_H-M   'P 1'
#
loop_
_entity.id
_entity.type
_entity.pdbx_description
1 polymer ?
#
loop_
_entity_poly.entity_id
_entity_poly.type
_entity_poly.pdbx_seq_one_letter_code
_entity_poly.pdbx_strand_id
1 'polypeptide(L)'
;MTFKYKLYKSDENNYIIQMGRMSIPVDPDNSDYQQFVDDIYEQGIGIVEGADIQTEIPYAVARVAEYPPIKDQLDKIYHGGIDAWKADIKVIKDKYPKTQVGITSIAPIPDWVNTALFEKQKEKYVEAKARLDQYELANGLK
;
A
#
# COMPACT_ATOMS: atom_id res chain seq x y z
N MET A 1 15.79 4.26 -3.74
CA MET A 1 15.58 4.25 -2.28
C MET A 1 15.22 2.86 -1.83
N THR A 2 15.91 2.33 -0.85
CA THR A 2 15.68 0.97 -0.38
C THR A 2 14.86 0.99 0.90
N PHE A 3 13.75 0.26 0.92
CA PHE A 3 12.93 0.11 2.11
C PHE A 3 13.47 -1.04 2.98
N LYS A 4 13.51 -0.83 4.29
CA LYS A 4 13.87 -1.86 5.25
C LYS A 4 12.66 -2.73 5.62
N TYR A 5 11.49 -2.12 5.64
CA TYR A 5 10.24 -2.75 6.05
C TYR A 5 9.18 -2.60 4.97
N LYS A 6 8.36 -3.63 4.81
CA LYS A 6 7.19 -3.62 3.92
C LYS A 6 5.94 -3.97 4.72
N LEU A 7 4.88 -3.19 4.56
CA LEU A 7 3.61 -3.48 5.21
C LEU A 7 2.76 -4.40 4.34
N TYR A 8 2.08 -5.33 4.98
CA TYR A 8 1.07 -6.18 4.36
C TYR A 8 -0.22 -6.03 5.14
N LYS A 9 -1.32 -5.85 4.43
CA LYS A 9 -2.63 -5.74 5.03
C LYS A 9 -3.30 -7.11 4.97
N SER A 10 -3.53 -7.73 6.14
CA SER A 10 -4.17 -9.04 6.21
C SER A 10 -5.69 -8.95 6.12
N ASP A 11 -6.28 -7.89 6.71
CA ASP A 11 -7.69 -7.52 6.57
C ASP A 11 -7.82 -6.01 6.83
N GLU A 12 -9.05 -5.48 6.92
CA GLU A 12 -9.29 -4.03 6.99
C GLU A 12 -8.48 -3.31 8.07
N ASN A 13 -8.26 -3.96 9.22
CA ASN A 13 -7.64 -3.32 10.37
C ASN A 13 -6.34 -3.98 10.82
N ASN A 14 -5.95 -5.08 10.18
CA ASN A 14 -4.78 -5.84 10.60
C ASN A 14 -3.65 -5.74 9.58
N TYR A 15 -2.46 -5.47 10.09
CA TYR A 15 -1.25 -5.34 9.29
C TYR A 15 -0.19 -6.30 9.80
N ILE A 16 0.70 -6.71 8.90
CA ILE A 16 1.92 -7.42 9.22
C ILE A 16 3.08 -6.62 8.65
N ILE A 17 4.11 -6.46 9.45
CA ILE A 17 5.34 -5.79 9.04
C ILE A 17 6.31 -6.87 8.57
N GLN A 18 6.85 -6.69 7.37
CA GLN A 18 7.82 -7.65 6.83
C GLN A 18 9.20 -7.01 6.74
N MET A 19 10.19 -7.70 7.26
CA MET A 19 11.60 -7.35 7.13
C MET A 19 12.32 -8.55 6.51
N GLY A 20 12.62 -8.47 5.20
CA GLY A 20 13.17 -9.61 4.48
C GLY A 20 12.21 -10.81 4.51
N ARG A 21 12.61 -11.90 5.13
CA ARG A 21 11.79 -13.11 5.29
C ARG A 21 11.05 -13.17 6.61
N MET A 22 11.26 -12.20 7.48
CA MET A 22 10.66 -12.19 8.81
C MET A 22 9.37 -11.42 8.81
N SER A 23 8.32 -12.00 9.40
CA SER A 23 7.03 -11.35 9.60
C SER A 23 6.92 -10.89 11.04
N ILE A 24 6.56 -9.62 11.23
CA ILE A 24 6.49 -8.99 12.55
C ILE A 24 5.05 -8.57 12.80
N PRO A 25 4.41 -9.05 13.88
CA PRO A 25 3.06 -8.60 14.22
C PRO A 25 3.08 -7.17 14.75
N VAL A 26 1.96 -6.45 14.59
CA VAL A 26 1.78 -5.14 15.17
C VAL A 26 1.34 -5.34 16.62
N ASP A 27 2.31 -5.53 17.51
CA ASP A 27 2.09 -5.84 18.91
C ASP A 27 3.16 -5.12 19.74
N PRO A 28 2.77 -4.15 20.61
CA PRO A 28 3.73 -3.40 21.42
C PRO A 28 4.59 -4.27 22.34
N ASP A 29 4.15 -5.47 22.67
CA ASP A 29 4.89 -6.41 23.52
C ASP A 29 5.90 -7.25 22.73
N ASN A 30 5.85 -7.22 21.40
CA ASN A 30 6.76 -7.96 20.55
C ASN A 30 8.09 -7.20 20.38
N SER A 31 9.20 -7.87 20.64
CA SER A 31 10.53 -7.22 20.57
C SER A 31 10.90 -6.74 19.17
N ASP A 32 10.49 -7.48 18.15
CA ASP A 32 10.76 -7.10 16.76
C ASP A 32 9.94 -5.88 16.35
N TYR A 33 8.70 -5.77 16.84
CA TYR A 33 7.89 -4.58 16.66
C TYR A 33 8.53 -3.37 17.35
N GLN A 34 9.03 -3.54 18.56
CA GLN A 34 9.73 -2.48 19.29
C GLN A 34 10.97 -2.02 18.51
N GLN A 35 11.71 -2.94 17.90
CA GLN A 35 12.82 -2.60 17.04
C GLN A 35 12.38 -1.85 15.78
N PHE A 36 11.25 -2.22 15.19
CA PHE A 36 10.67 -1.49 14.07
C PHE A 36 10.39 -0.03 14.45
N VAL A 37 9.78 0.20 15.61
CA VAL A 37 9.49 1.56 16.10
C VAL A 37 10.79 2.34 16.35
N ASP A 38 11.79 1.71 16.92
CA ASP A 38 13.10 2.34 17.14
C ASP A 38 13.76 2.72 15.80
N ASP A 39 13.68 1.86 14.81
CA ASP A 39 14.25 2.10 13.48
C ASP A 39 13.58 3.27 12.78
N ILE A 40 12.24 3.37 12.82
CA ILE A 40 11.55 4.53 12.21
C ILE A 40 11.83 5.82 12.96
N TYR A 41 12.07 5.75 14.26
CA TYR A 41 12.48 6.91 15.04
C TYR A 41 13.88 7.39 14.62
N GLU A 42 14.84 6.48 14.47
CA GLU A 42 16.22 6.81 14.16
C GLU A 42 16.46 7.15 12.69
N GLN A 43 15.80 6.44 11.78
CA GLN A 43 16.05 6.52 10.33
C GLN A 43 14.96 7.23 9.56
N GLY A 44 13.83 7.50 10.20
CA GLY A 44 12.68 8.15 9.57
C GLY A 44 11.70 7.14 8.95
N ILE A 45 10.49 7.63 8.68
CA ILE A 45 9.39 6.81 8.16
C ILE A 45 9.63 6.36 6.72
N GLY A 46 10.58 6.98 6.02
CA GLY A 46 10.91 6.63 4.63
C GLY A 46 11.48 5.23 4.43
N ILE A 47 11.85 4.52 5.52
CA ILE A 47 12.31 3.14 5.45
C ILE A 47 11.16 2.13 5.37
N VAL A 48 9.91 2.58 5.45
CA VAL A 48 8.71 1.74 5.45
C VAL A 48 7.96 1.93 4.14
N GLU A 49 7.75 0.83 3.42
CA GLU A 49 6.92 0.82 2.22
C GLU A 49 5.49 0.45 2.60
N GLY A 50 4.51 1.20 2.09
CA GLY A 50 3.09 0.94 2.33
C GLY A 50 2.61 -0.38 1.74
N ALA A 51 1.42 -0.80 2.13
CA ALA A 51 0.82 -2.04 1.65
C ALA A 51 0.39 -1.92 0.18
N ASP A 52 0.42 -3.04 -0.54
CA ASP A 52 -0.09 -3.08 -1.91
C ASP A 52 -1.62 -3.01 -1.91
N ILE A 53 -2.16 -2.19 -2.78
CA ILE A 53 -3.60 -2.14 -3.07
C ILE A 53 -3.81 -2.75 -4.44
N GLN A 54 -4.61 -3.79 -4.51
CA GLN A 54 -4.98 -4.39 -5.77
C GLN A 54 -6.44 -4.06 -6.08
N THR A 55 -6.65 -3.32 -7.16
CA THR A 55 -7.99 -2.94 -7.61
C THR A 55 -8.30 -3.73 -8.88
N GLU A 56 -9.36 -4.53 -8.84
CA GLU A 56 -9.82 -5.27 -9.99
C GLU A 56 -10.83 -4.44 -10.78
N ILE A 57 -10.61 -4.36 -12.10
CA ILE A 57 -11.58 -3.79 -13.01
C ILE A 57 -12.31 -4.97 -13.64
N PRO A 58 -13.66 -5.09 -13.46
CA PRO A 58 -14.42 -6.16 -14.09
C PRO A 58 -14.23 -6.16 -15.60
N TYR A 59 -13.91 -7.31 -16.18
CA TYR A 59 -13.67 -7.43 -17.61
C TYR A 59 -14.85 -6.95 -18.44
N ALA A 60 -16.07 -7.17 -17.96
CA ALA A 60 -17.29 -6.76 -18.66
C ALA A 60 -17.36 -5.24 -18.83
N VAL A 61 -17.03 -4.48 -17.77
CA VAL A 61 -17.03 -3.01 -17.81
C VAL A 61 -15.97 -2.50 -18.79
N ALA A 62 -14.76 -3.06 -18.73
CA ALA A 62 -13.67 -2.67 -19.62
C ALA A 62 -14.00 -2.96 -21.08
N ARG A 63 -14.59 -4.13 -21.37
CA ARG A 63 -15.02 -4.50 -22.72
C ARG A 63 -16.07 -3.56 -23.26
N VAL A 64 -17.11 -3.27 -22.47
CA VAL A 64 -18.22 -2.39 -22.89
C VAL A 64 -17.71 -1.00 -23.25
N ALA A 65 -16.74 -0.49 -22.53
CA ALA A 65 -16.16 0.83 -22.80
C ALA A 65 -15.45 0.88 -24.16
N GLU A 66 -14.94 -0.24 -24.65
CA GLU A 66 -14.21 -0.31 -25.94
C GLU A 66 -15.06 -0.81 -27.10
N TYR A 67 -16.21 -1.43 -26.85
CA TYR A 67 -17.07 -1.86 -27.95
C TYR A 67 -17.56 -0.65 -28.75
N PRO A 68 -17.55 -0.73 -30.11
CA PRO A 68 -18.13 0.33 -30.91
C PRO A 68 -19.65 0.43 -30.68
N PRO A 69 -20.26 1.57 -31.02
CA PRO A 69 -21.71 1.71 -30.90
C PRO A 69 -22.44 0.60 -31.68
N ILE A 70 -23.63 0.20 -31.22
CA ILE A 70 -24.40 -0.88 -31.86
C ILE A 70 -24.64 -0.60 -33.34
N LYS A 71 -24.90 0.66 -33.68
CA LYS A 71 -25.05 1.06 -35.08
C LYS A 71 -23.82 0.66 -35.93
N ASP A 72 -22.62 0.96 -35.43
CA ASP A 72 -21.40 0.64 -36.16
C ASP A 72 -21.16 -0.86 -36.22
N GLN A 73 -21.53 -1.61 -35.17
CA GLN A 73 -21.46 -3.06 -35.17
C GLN A 73 -22.40 -3.67 -36.23
N LEU A 74 -23.61 -3.15 -36.36
CA LEU A 74 -24.58 -3.60 -37.37
C LEU A 74 -24.10 -3.28 -38.79
N ASP A 75 -23.52 -2.09 -38.99
CA ASP A 75 -22.92 -1.73 -40.29
C ASP A 75 -21.76 -2.67 -40.64
N LYS A 76 -20.96 -3.03 -39.67
CA LYS A 76 -19.87 -3.98 -39.87
C LYS A 76 -20.36 -5.35 -40.31
N ILE A 77 -21.41 -5.83 -39.68
CA ILE A 77 -22.05 -7.11 -40.05
C ILE A 77 -22.61 -7.03 -41.50
N TYR A 78 -23.26 -5.92 -41.83
CA TYR A 78 -23.88 -5.73 -43.13
C TYR A 78 -22.81 -5.69 -44.25
N HIS A 79 -21.75 -4.94 -44.05
CA HIS A 79 -20.71 -4.75 -45.09
C HIS A 79 -19.61 -5.83 -45.10
N GLY A 80 -19.25 -6.35 -43.94
CA GLY A 80 -18.14 -7.29 -43.78
C GLY A 80 -18.53 -8.70 -43.38
N GLY A 81 -19.82 -8.93 -43.06
CA GLY A 81 -20.31 -10.21 -42.60
C GLY A 81 -20.06 -10.47 -41.11
N ILE A 82 -20.67 -11.53 -40.60
CA ILE A 82 -20.57 -11.89 -39.17
C ILE A 82 -19.14 -12.21 -38.77
N ASP A 83 -18.36 -12.86 -39.67
CA ASP A 83 -16.99 -13.25 -39.33
C ASP A 83 -16.09 -12.03 -39.11
N ALA A 84 -16.25 -10.97 -39.91
CA ALA A 84 -15.50 -9.72 -39.71
C ALA A 84 -15.88 -9.04 -38.39
N TRP A 85 -17.16 -9.02 -38.02
CA TRP A 85 -17.62 -8.49 -36.77
C TRP A 85 -17.08 -9.30 -35.60
N LYS A 86 -17.13 -10.63 -35.67
CA LYS A 86 -16.58 -11.51 -34.61
C LYS A 86 -15.09 -11.28 -34.41
N ALA A 87 -14.34 -11.04 -35.49
CA ALA A 87 -12.89 -10.77 -35.37
C ALA A 87 -12.64 -9.47 -34.59
N ASP A 88 -13.39 -8.40 -34.87
CA ASP A 88 -13.28 -7.13 -34.17
C ASP A 88 -13.61 -7.28 -32.67
N ILE A 89 -14.68 -8.00 -32.36
CA ILE A 89 -15.10 -8.24 -30.96
C ILE A 89 -14.08 -9.12 -30.24
N LYS A 90 -13.50 -10.10 -30.92
CA LYS A 90 -12.47 -10.97 -30.35
C LYS A 90 -11.23 -10.19 -29.91
N VAL A 91 -10.80 -9.20 -30.67
CA VAL A 91 -9.67 -8.35 -30.31
C VAL A 91 -9.90 -7.70 -28.93
N ILE A 92 -11.11 -7.16 -28.71
CA ILE A 92 -11.48 -6.52 -27.44
C ILE A 92 -11.56 -7.56 -26.32
N LYS A 93 -12.16 -8.73 -26.58
CA LYS A 93 -12.25 -9.80 -25.57
C LYS A 93 -10.89 -10.36 -25.20
N ASP A 94 -9.96 -10.45 -26.13
CA ASP A 94 -8.60 -10.93 -25.86
C ASP A 94 -7.79 -9.90 -25.06
N LYS A 95 -8.06 -8.61 -25.28
CA LYS A 95 -7.45 -7.52 -24.50
C LYS A 95 -7.90 -7.53 -23.04
N TYR A 96 -9.15 -7.90 -22.79
CA TYR A 96 -9.72 -7.98 -21.43
C TYR A 96 -10.25 -9.39 -21.17
N PRO A 97 -9.38 -10.36 -20.87
CA PRO A 97 -9.81 -11.73 -20.61
C PRO A 97 -10.69 -11.81 -19.35
N LYS A 98 -11.50 -12.85 -19.26
CA LYS A 98 -12.37 -13.09 -18.11
C LYS A 98 -11.60 -13.32 -16.81
N THR A 99 -10.35 -13.76 -16.91
CA THR A 99 -9.43 -13.77 -15.79
C THR A 99 -8.94 -12.34 -15.60
N GLN A 100 -9.16 -11.82 -14.54
CA GLN A 100 -8.69 -10.63 -13.89
C GLN A 100 -7.92 -9.55 -14.67
N VAL A 101 -8.42 -8.32 -14.64
CA VAL A 101 -7.66 -7.09 -14.91
C VAL A 101 -7.45 -6.41 -13.56
N GLY A 102 -6.20 -6.31 -13.13
CA GLY A 102 -5.88 -5.70 -11.84
C GLY A 102 -4.93 -4.53 -11.98
N ILE A 103 -5.12 -3.52 -11.14
CA ILE A 103 -4.17 -2.42 -10.98
C ILE A 103 -3.59 -2.54 -9.59
N THR A 104 -2.26 -2.59 -9.48
CA THR A 104 -1.56 -2.61 -8.20
C THR A 104 -0.98 -1.23 -7.93
N SER A 105 -1.28 -0.68 -6.76
CA SER A 105 -0.72 0.58 -6.29
C SER A 105 -0.22 0.41 -4.86
N ILE A 106 0.57 1.37 -4.39
CA ILE A 106 1.08 1.36 -3.02
C ILE A 106 0.21 2.30 -2.20
N ALA A 107 -0.34 1.78 -1.09
CA ALA A 107 -1.11 2.60 -0.16
C ALA A 107 -0.22 3.59 0.58
N PRO A 108 -0.75 4.74 1.02
CA PRO A 108 -0.01 5.62 1.92
C PRO A 108 0.26 4.91 3.25
N ILE A 109 1.25 5.42 3.98
CA ILE A 109 1.58 4.88 5.30
C ILE A 109 0.37 5.07 6.23
N PRO A 110 -0.11 4.01 6.89
CA PRO A 110 -1.29 4.12 7.74
C PRO A 110 -1.02 4.93 9.00
N ASP A 111 -2.09 5.48 9.56
CA ASP A 111 -2.01 6.37 10.73
C ASP A 111 -1.36 5.71 11.95
N TRP A 112 -1.53 4.41 12.14
CA TRP A 112 -0.94 3.73 13.29
C TRP A 112 0.59 3.77 13.29
N VAL A 113 1.22 3.81 12.11
CA VAL A 113 2.68 3.96 12.00
C VAL A 113 3.10 5.35 12.45
N ASN A 114 2.39 6.38 11.99
CA ASN A 114 2.64 7.76 12.40
C ASN A 114 2.40 7.95 13.91
N THR A 115 1.38 7.32 14.45
CA THR A 115 1.08 7.35 15.88
C THR A 115 2.19 6.69 16.69
N ALA A 116 2.68 5.53 16.26
CA ALA A 116 3.78 4.84 16.92
C ALA A 116 5.05 5.69 16.92
N LEU A 117 5.36 6.34 15.80
CA LEU A 117 6.50 7.24 15.70
C LEU A 117 6.35 8.43 16.65
N PHE A 118 5.16 9.05 16.67
CA PHE A 118 4.88 10.19 17.54
C PHE A 118 5.02 9.82 19.02
N GLU A 119 4.48 8.66 19.42
CA GLU A 119 4.61 8.19 20.82
C GLU A 119 6.07 7.93 21.19
N LYS A 120 6.87 7.41 20.27
CA LYS A 120 8.30 7.21 20.50
C LYS A 120 9.04 8.53 20.64
N GLN A 121 8.74 9.51 19.79
CA GLN A 121 9.32 10.85 19.88
C GLN A 121 8.99 11.51 21.21
N LYS A 122 7.76 11.38 21.67
CA LYS A 122 7.29 11.91 22.95
C LYS A 122 8.02 11.26 24.13
N GLU A 123 8.18 9.94 24.09
CA GLU A 123 8.92 9.18 25.09
C GLU A 123 10.37 9.66 25.19
N LYS A 124 11.04 9.81 24.04
CA LYS A 124 12.43 10.28 23.96
C LYS A 124 12.58 11.71 24.45
N TYR A 125 11.61 12.57 24.18
CA TYR A 125 11.59 13.94 24.67
C TYR A 125 11.54 13.97 26.20
N VAL A 126 10.65 13.17 26.79
CA VAL A 126 10.49 13.09 28.26
C VAL A 126 11.79 12.61 28.91
N GLU A 127 12.43 11.58 28.35
CA GLU A 127 13.71 11.07 28.85
C GLU A 127 14.81 12.14 28.77
N ALA A 128 14.90 12.84 27.64
CA ALA A 128 15.91 13.88 27.44
C ALA A 128 15.72 15.05 28.41
N LYS A 129 14.47 15.44 28.62
CA LYS A 129 14.14 16.52 29.55
C LYS A 129 14.49 16.14 31.00
N ALA A 130 14.21 14.91 31.40
CA ALA A 130 14.54 14.41 32.72
C ALA A 130 16.05 14.42 32.96
N ARG A 131 16.85 14.02 31.97
CA ARG A 131 18.31 14.09 32.05
C ARG A 131 18.82 15.50 32.17
N LEU A 132 18.26 16.43 31.42
CA LEU A 132 18.62 17.85 31.48
C LEU A 132 18.29 18.42 32.87
N ASP A 133 17.13 18.14 33.42
CA ASP A 133 16.72 18.58 34.74
C ASP A 133 17.69 18.09 35.82
N GLN A 134 18.10 16.82 35.74
CA GLN A 134 19.08 16.25 36.67
C GLN A 134 20.45 16.91 36.54
N TYR A 135 20.88 17.17 35.31
CA TYR A 135 22.14 17.85 35.06
C TYR A 135 22.15 19.28 35.65
N GLU A 136 21.07 20.01 35.42
CA GLU A 136 20.93 21.38 35.93
C GLU A 136 20.92 21.41 37.46
N LEU A 137 20.23 20.47 38.10
CA LEU A 137 20.24 20.33 39.56
C LEU A 137 21.61 20.02 40.08
N ALA A 138 22.33 19.06 39.48
CA ALA A 138 23.63 18.63 39.92
C ALA A 138 24.69 19.75 39.79
N ASN A 139 24.49 20.68 38.86
CA ASN A 139 25.43 21.78 38.58
C ASN A 139 24.96 23.13 39.13
N GLY A 140 23.89 23.15 39.91
CA GLY A 140 23.41 24.38 40.53
C GLY A 140 22.82 25.40 39.57
N LEU A 141 22.35 24.95 38.40
CA LEU A 141 21.77 25.81 37.37
C LEU A 141 20.26 25.99 37.53
N LYS A 142 19.66 25.27 38.48
CA LYS A 142 18.21 25.28 38.67
C LYS A 142 17.85 25.44 40.15
#